data_a2d1fec95c03b934a1290d2a25e92546
#
_entry.id   a2d1fec95c03b934a1290d2a25e92546
#
_cell.length_a   1.000
_cell.length_b   1.000
_cell.length_c   1.000
_cell.angle_alpha   90.00
_cell.angle_beta   90.00
_cell.angle_gamma   90.00
#
_symmetry.space_group_name_H-M   'P 1'
#
loop_
_entity.id
_entity.type
_entity.pdbx_description
1 polymer ?
#
loop_
_entity_poly.entity_id
_entity_poly.type
_entity_poly.pdbx_seq_one_letter_code
_entity_poly.pdbx_strand_id
1 'polypeptide(L)'
;MAIYRTVHTTFLGVSKVLDDMTPEDRYFMLYLLTNTHTNMAGCYEVSKRTISNETGYTIETVEKLLDRFENILKLVRYSKETKEILVLNWYKYNWTSSNKVRTRIEEDIETIKNEEFKEYLNTVCIPYIYGTDTVSDEAELYPTDRVSIRYGYNKHNTNTTQTQHNSITK
;
A
#
# COMPACT_ATOMS: atom_id res chain seq x y z
N MET A 1 17.33 -1.57 7.48
CA MET A 1 16.30 -0.54 7.73
C MET A 1 16.34 0.48 6.61
N ALA A 2 15.20 0.83 6.01
CA ALA A 2 15.14 1.91 5.02
C ALA A 2 15.25 3.27 5.73
N ILE A 3 16.02 4.20 5.15
CA ILE A 3 16.19 5.55 5.70
C ILE A 3 14.99 6.44 5.38
N TYR A 4 14.26 6.13 4.30
CA TYR A 4 13.06 6.85 3.87
C TYR A 4 12.06 5.90 3.23
N ARG A 5 10.81 6.33 3.17
CA ARG A 5 9.71 5.67 2.45
C ARG A 5 9.08 6.65 1.48
N THR A 6 8.72 6.17 0.30
CA THR A 6 8.02 6.98 -0.69
C THR A 6 6.53 6.94 -0.40
N VAL A 7 5.90 8.11 -0.34
CA VAL A 7 4.44 8.25 -0.30
C VAL A 7 4.02 8.94 -1.59
N HIS A 8 3.02 8.38 -2.27
CA HIS A 8 2.52 8.97 -3.51
C HIS A 8 1.92 10.36 -3.25
N THR A 9 2.24 11.34 -4.08
CA THR A 9 1.72 12.72 -3.95
C THR A 9 0.20 12.79 -4.05
N THR A 10 -0.42 11.81 -4.72
CA THR A 10 -1.87 11.66 -4.84
C THR A 10 -2.54 11.08 -3.59
N PHE A 11 -1.77 10.68 -2.56
CA PHE A 11 -2.32 10.03 -1.36
C PHE A 11 -3.52 10.78 -0.77
N LEU A 12 -3.41 12.09 -0.60
CA LEU A 12 -4.49 12.92 -0.06
C LEU A 12 -5.61 13.23 -1.08
N GLY A 13 -5.39 12.97 -2.37
CA GLY A 13 -6.35 13.24 -3.45
C GLY A 13 -7.21 12.05 -3.85
N VAL A 14 -7.01 10.87 -3.26
CA VAL A 14 -7.82 9.68 -3.55
C VAL A 14 -9.18 9.82 -2.89
N SER A 15 -10.27 9.54 -3.63
CA SER A 15 -11.66 9.66 -3.14
C SER A 15 -11.86 8.98 -1.79
N LYS A 16 -11.39 7.76 -1.61
CA LYS A 16 -11.48 7.04 -0.33
C LYS A 16 -10.84 7.79 0.83
N VAL A 17 -9.73 8.47 0.60
CA VAL A 17 -9.04 9.28 1.62
C VAL A 17 -9.80 10.57 1.89
N LEU A 18 -10.39 11.18 0.85
CA LEU A 18 -11.13 12.44 0.99
C LEU A 18 -12.49 12.23 1.64
N ASP A 19 -13.20 11.17 1.25
CA ASP A 19 -14.60 10.96 1.62
C ASP A 19 -14.75 10.18 2.93
N ASP A 20 -13.89 9.16 3.16
CA ASP A 20 -14.05 8.20 4.26
C ASP A 20 -13.12 8.45 5.45
N MET A 21 -12.01 9.19 5.25
CA MET A 21 -10.99 9.36 6.27
C MET A 21 -11.05 10.72 6.97
N THR A 22 -11.07 10.70 8.29
CA THR A 22 -10.87 11.90 9.13
C THR A 22 -9.40 12.39 9.05
N PRO A 23 -9.07 13.60 9.49
CA PRO A 23 -7.69 14.05 9.59
C PRO A 23 -6.81 13.11 10.42
N GLU A 24 -7.35 12.57 11.52
CA GLU A 24 -6.69 11.59 12.38
C GLU A 24 -6.41 10.28 11.63
N ASP A 25 -7.37 9.78 10.84
CA ASP A 25 -7.20 8.61 10.01
C ASP A 25 -6.07 8.81 8.99
N ARG A 26 -6.03 9.99 8.34
CA ARG A 26 -4.99 10.32 7.36
C ARG A 26 -3.60 10.36 7.99
N TYR A 27 -3.49 10.97 9.15
CA TYR A 27 -2.23 10.99 9.91
C TYR A 27 -1.83 9.57 10.33
N PHE A 28 -2.77 8.79 10.86
CA PHE A 28 -2.50 7.42 11.28
C PHE A 28 -2.08 6.52 10.11
N MET A 29 -2.73 6.64 8.95
CA MET A 29 -2.31 5.93 7.74
C MET A 29 -0.91 6.33 7.30
N LEU A 30 -0.59 7.64 7.31
CA LEU A 30 0.73 8.13 6.98
C LEU A 30 1.79 7.55 7.94
N TYR A 31 1.49 7.51 9.23
CA TYR A 31 2.34 6.86 10.21
C TYR A 31 2.56 5.38 9.87
N LEU A 32 1.50 4.62 9.57
CA LEU A 32 1.60 3.21 9.23
C LEU A 32 2.44 2.95 7.97
N LEU A 33 2.46 3.89 7.03
CA LEU A 33 3.26 3.80 5.81
C LEU A 33 4.74 4.17 6.02
N THR A 34 5.07 4.98 7.02
CA THR A 34 6.38 5.65 7.11
C THR A 34 7.16 5.41 8.39
N ASN A 35 6.56 4.73 9.40
CA ASN A 35 7.27 4.46 10.67
C ASN A 35 8.52 3.59 10.47
N THR A 36 9.40 3.61 11.45
CA THR A 36 10.72 2.94 11.41
C THR A 36 10.65 1.42 11.40
N HIS A 37 9.52 0.82 11.77
CA HIS A 37 9.31 -0.63 11.81
C HIS A 37 8.94 -1.22 10.45
N THR A 38 8.53 -0.39 9.49
CA THR A 38 8.09 -0.85 8.16
C THR A 38 9.18 -1.63 7.43
N ASN A 39 8.77 -2.72 6.77
CA ASN A 39 9.62 -3.55 5.92
C ASN A 39 9.13 -3.56 4.45
N MET A 40 9.75 -4.35 3.58
CA MET A 40 9.33 -4.41 2.17
C MET A 40 8.06 -5.22 1.97
N ALA A 41 7.76 -6.19 2.84
CA ALA A 41 6.53 -6.97 2.75
C ALA A 41 5.28 -6.18 3.10
N GLY A 42 5.40 -5.10 3.90
CA GLY A 42 4.26 -4.34 4.41
C GLY A 42 3.55 -5.03 5.58
N CYS A 43 4.21 -6.03 6.16
CA CYS A 43 3.79 -6.70 7.38
C CYS A 43 4.95 -6.67 8.38
N TYR A 44 4.75 -6.05 9.54
CA TYR A 44 5.83 -5.80 10.49
C TYR A 44 5.33 -5.78 11.93
N GLU A 45 6.25 -6.08 12.87
CA GLU A 45 5.93 -6.09 14.30
C GLU A 45 5.94 -4.66 14.86
N VAL A 46 4.83 -4.27 15.48
CA VAL A 46 4.69 -3.00 16.20
C VAL A 46 3.63 -3.13 17.31
N SER A 47 4.00 -2.86 18.56
CA SER A 47 3.04 -2.92 19.66
C SER A 47 2.15 -1.66 19.70
N LYS A 48 0.92 -1.78 20.22
CA LYS A 48 0.04 -0.63 20.44
C LYS A 48 0.71 0.46 21.32
N ARG A 49 1.55 0.05 22.26
CA ARG A 49 2.31 0.97 23.11
C ARG A 49 3.38 1.73 22.31
N THR A 50 4.05 1.06 21.38
CA THR A 50 4.99 1.70 20.48
C THR A 50 4.27 2.71 19.59
N ILE A 51 3.14 2.32 18.98
CA ILE A 51 2.30 3.22 18.18
C ILE A 51 1.87 4.44 19.00
N SER A 52 1.40 4.22 20.24
CA SER A 52 1.00 5.29 21.16
C SER A 52 2.15 6.29 21.42
N ASN A 53 3.34 5.79 21.70
CA ASN A 53 4.51 6.63 21.97
C ASN A 53 4.96 7.43 20.74
N GLU A 54 4.94 6.80 19.56
CA GLU A 54 5.43 7.44 18.32
C GLU A 54 4.43 8.42 17.71
N THR A 55 3.12 8.15 17.87
CA THR A 55 2.06 9.03 17.34
C THR A 55 1.63 10.13 18.30
N GLY A 56 1.89 9.95 19.61
CA GLY A 56 1.37 10.80 20.67
C GLY A 56 -0.08 10.52 21.06
N TYR A 57 -0.74 9.52 20.45
CA TYR A 57 -2.09 9.11 20.85
C TYR A 57 -2.09 8.25 22.10
N THR A 58 -3.19 8.27 22.87
CA THR A 58 -3.38 7.30 23.95
C THR A 58 -3.56 5.89 23.40
N ILE A 59 -3.28 4.86 24.21
CA ILE A 59 -3.49 3.46 23.82
C ILE A 59 -4.92 3.20 23.39
N GLU A 60 -5.90 3.79 24.09
CA GLU A 60 -7.33 3.68 23.76
C GLU A 60 -7.66 4.27 22.38
N THR A 61 -7.03 5.42 22.04
CA THR A 61 -7.19 6.03 20.71
C THR A 61 -6.56 5.15 19.64
N VAL A 62 -5.38 4.58 19.90
CA VAL A 62 -4.72 3.63 18.98
C VAL A 62 -5.61 2.41 18.74
N GLU A 63 -6.25 1.88 19.78
CA GLU A 63 -7.16 0.72 19.66
C GLU A 63 -8.37 1.06 18.79
N LYS A 64 -8.99 2.21 18.98
CA LYS A 64 -10.11 2.68 18.16
C LYS A 64 -9.71 2.90 16.70
N LEU A 65 -8.53 3.47 16.46
CA LEU A 65 -8.00 3.67 15.12
C LEU A 65 -7.71 2.34 14.44
N LEU A 66 -7.06 1.39 15.11
CA LEU A 66 -6.81 0.05 14.56
C LEU A 66 -8.11 -0.67 14.23
N ASP A 67 -9.10 -0.66 15.14
CA ASP A 67 -10.43 -1.25 14.90
C ASP A 67 -11.12 -0.61 13.69
N ARG A 68 -11.10 0.71 13.59
CA ARG A 68 -11.65 1.44 12.44
C ARG A 68 -10.95 1.09 11.14
N PHE A 69 -9.62 0.99 11.15
CA PHE A 69 -8.82 0.64 9.99
C PHE A 69 -9.02 -0.80 9.54
N GLU A 70 -9.26 -1.71 10.47
CA GLU A 70 -9.51 -3.12 10.20
C GLU A 70 -10.95 -3.37 9.75
N ASN A 71 -11.93 -2.86 10.49
CA ASN A 71 -13.33 -3.25 10.33
C ASN A 71 -14.14 -2.31 9.43
N ILE A 72 -13.81 -1.01 9.39
CA ILE A 72 -14.54 -0.01 8.61
C ILE A 72 -13.80 0.31 7.31
N LEU A 73 -12.56 0.81 7.42
CA LEU A 73 -11.77 1.21 6.26
C LEU A 73 -11.15 0.03 5.50
N LYS A 74 -10.97 -1.11 6.18
CA LYS A 74 -10.39 -2.34 5.61
C LYS A 74 -9.04 -2.10 4.93
N LEU A 75 -8.16 -1.40 5.63
CA LEU A 75 -6.84 -1.01 5.12
C LEU A 75 -5.71 -1.77 5.79
N VAL A 76 -5.94 -2.32 6.98
CA VAL A 76 -4.95 -3.08 7.74
C VAL A 76 -5.60 -4.29 8.42
N ARG A 77 -4.75 -5.17 8.93
CA ARG A 77 -5.07 -6.21 9.90
C ARG A 77 -4.06 -6.14 11.03
N TYR A 78 -4.50 -6.38 12.26
CA TYR A 78 -3.64 -6.35 13.43
C TYR A 78 -3.75 -7.62 14.26
N SER A 79 -2.66 -8.35 14.41
CA SER A 79 -2.57 -9.50 15.32
C SER A 79 -2.17 -9.04 16.72
N LYS A 80 -3.05 -9.25 17.70
CA LYS A 80 -2.75 -8.96 19.13
C LYS A 80 -1.69 -9.91 19.71
N GLU A 81 -1.65 -11.13 19.19
CA GLU A 81 -0.78 -12.19 19.67
C GLU A 81 0.67 -11.97 19.25
N THR A 82 0.89 -11.77 17.95
CA THR A 82 2.22 -11.56 17.38
C THR A 82 2.62 -10.08 17.38
N LYS A 83 1.70 -9.16 17.66
CA LYS A 83 1.87 -7.69 17.56
C LYS A 83 2.28 -7.25 16.17
N GLU A 84 1.86 -7.98 15.17
CA GLU A 84 2.11 -7.66 13.77
C GLU A 84 0.94 -6.91 13.16
N ILE A 85 1.27 -5.96 12.30
CA ILE A 85 0.33 -5.24 11.45
C ILE A 85 0.62 -5.58 9.99
N LEU A 86 -0.43 -5.95 9.26
CA LEU A 86 -0.40 -6.14 7.81
C LEU A 86 -1.12 -4.97 7.15
N VAL A 87 -0.41 -4.19 6.35
CA VAL A 87 -0.99 -3.10 5.55
C VAL A 87 -1.49 -3.69 4.23
N LEU A 88 -2.81 -3.74 4.06
CA LEU A 88 -3.43 -4.28 2.85
C LEU A 88 -3.09 -3.41 1.63
N ASN A 89 -2.99 -4.03 0.46
CA ASN A 89 -2.61 -3.37 -0.80
C ASN A 89 -1.21 -2.70 -0.81
N TRP A 90 -0.39 -2.92 0.21
CA TRP A 90 0.99 -2.43 0.25
C TRP A 90 1.75 -2.74 -1.03
N TYR A 91 1.63 -3.97 -1.52
CA TYR A 91 2.31 -4.49 -2.71
C TYR A 91 2.01 -3.69 -3.97
N LYS A 92 0.79 -3.14 -4.12
CA LYS A 92 0.38 -2.36 -5.31
C LYS A 92 1.15 -1.06 -5.46
N TYR A 93 1.64 -0.51 -4.36
CA TYR A 93 2.28 0.81 -4.32
C TYR A 93 3.77 0.77 -4.03
N ASN A 94 4.23 -0.28 -3.35
CA ASN A 94 5.59 -0.34 -2.83
C ASN A 94 6.46 -1.42 -3.48
N TRP A 95 5.86 -2.36 -4.21
CA TRP A 95 6.60 -3.45 -4.83
C TRP A 95 6.94 -3.12 -6.28
N THR A 96 8.12 -3.56 -6.72
CA THR A 96 8.59 -3.43 -8.09
C THR A 96 9.06 -4.78 -8.59
N SER A 97 9.15 -4.95 -9.91
CA SER A 97 9.65 -6.19 -10.56
C SER A 97 11.17 -6.40 -10.44
N SER A 98 11.88 -5.54 -9.70
CA SER A 98 13.32 -5.68 -9.49
C SER A 98 13.65 -6.93 -8.68
N ASN A 99 14.58 -7.77 -9.15
CA ASN A 99 15.01 -8.99 -8.46
C ASN A 99 15.50 -8.73 -7.03
N LYS A 100 16.20 -7.61 -6.78
CA LYS A 100 16.67 -7.24 -5.44
C LYS A 100 15.51 -6.94 -4.48
N VAL A 101 14.48 -6.26 -4.98
CA VAL A 101 13.28 -5.96 -4.18
C VAL A 101 12.53 -7.25 -3.88
N ARG A 102 12.42 -8.14 -4.84
CA ARG A 102 11.77 -9.44 -4.71
C ARG A 102 12.41 -10.31 -3.64
N THR A 103 13.72 -10.52 -3.72
CA THR A 103 14.47 -11.29 -2.71
C THR A 103 14.24 -10.69 -1.31
N ARG A 104 14.26 -9.36 -1.19
CA ARG A 104 14.02 -8.70 0.09
C ARG A 104 12.60 -8.89 0.62
N ILE A 105 11.60 -8.90 -0.26
CA ILE A 105 10.21 -9.18 0.11
C ILE A 105 10.09 -10.61 0.64
N GLU A 106 10.66 -11.58 -0.07
CA GLU A 106 10.67 -12.99 0.32
C GLU A 106 11.35 -13.18 1.69
N GLU A 107 12.50 -12.56 1.92
CA GLU A 107 13.19 -12.55 3.22
C GLU A 107 12.31 -11.96 4.34
N ASP A 108 11.66 -10.82 4.08
CA ASP A 108 10.80 -10.17 5.07
C ASP A 108 9.56 -11.03 5.38
N ILE A 109 8.96 -11.71 4.38
CA ILE A 109 7.83 -12.62 4.57
C ILE A 109 8.22 -13.80 5.47
N GLU A 110 9.43 -14.34 5.34
CA GLU A 110 9.90 -15.44 6.18
C GLU A 110 10.00 -15.05 7.66
N THR A 111 10.16 -13.77 7.98
CA THR A 111 10.22 -13.28 9.37
C THR A 111 8.86 -13.12 10.04
N ILE A 112 7.76 -13.20 9.29
CA ILE A 112 6.40 -13.01 9.80
C ILE A 112 6.01 -14.20 10.67
N LYS A 113 5.49 -13.91 11.86
CA LYS A 113 5.09 -14.89 12.89
C LYS A 113 3.64 -15.32 12.74
N ASN A 114 2.79 -14.44 12.20
CA ASN A 114 1.38 -14.73 11.97
C ASN A 114 1.21 -15.49 10.66
N GLU A 115 0.85 -16.77 10.76
CA GLU A 115 0.73 -17.67 9.60
C GLU A 115 -0.36 -17.21 8.61
N GLU A 116 -1.46 -16.63 9.08
CA GLU A 116 -2.52 -16.10 8.21
C GLU A 116 -2.01 -14.92 7.37
N PHE A 117 -1.20 -14.04 7.97
CA PHE A 117 -0.59 -12.91 7.24
C PHE A 117 0.45 -13.39 6.25
N LYS A 118 1.25 -14.39 6.64
CA LYS A 118 2.25 -15.02 5.77
C LYS A 118 1.59 -15.70 4.57
N GLU A 119 0.52 -16.45 4.82
CA GLU A 119 -0.26 -17.10 3.76
C GLU A 119 -0.89 -16.09 2.80
N TYR A 120 -1.52 -15.02 3.34
CA TYR A 120 -2.07 -13.94 2.52
C TYR A 120 -1.02 -13.32 1.59
N LEU A 121 0.17 -13.01 2.09
CA LEU A 121 1.24 -12.44 1.28
C LEU A 121 1.70 -13.40 0.19
N ASN A 122 1.84 -14.67 0.49
CA ASN A 122 2.29 -15.70 -0.47
C ASN A 122 1.22 -16.01 -1.53
N THR A 123 -0.06 -16.07 -1.16
CA THR A 123 -1.13 -16.48 -2.07
C THR A 123 -1.72 -15.35 -2.89
N VAL A 124 -1.79 -14.14 -2.33
CA VAL A 124 -2.43 -12.98 -2.99
C VAL A 124 -1.39 -12.02 -3.56
N CYS A 125 -0.36 -11.71 -2.78
CA CYS A 125 0.56 -10.63 -3.12
C CYS A 125 1.71 -11.09 -4.02
N ILE A 126 2.30 -12.24 -3.76
CA ILE A 126 3.39 -12.79 -4.59
C ILE A 126 2.93 -13.05 -6.04
N PRO A 127 1.79 -13.71 -6.30
CA PRO A 127 1.29 -13.89 -7.66
C PRO A 127 1.10 -12.58 -8.43
N TYR A 128 0.70 -11.51 -7.75
CA TYR A 128 0.54 -10.19 -8.37
C TYR A 128 1.83 -9.66 -9.01
N ILE A 129 3.00 -9.90 -8.38
CA ILE A 129 4.29 -9.45 -8.92
C ILE A 129 4.74 -10.32 -10.09
N TYR A 130 4.43 -11.61 -10.06
CA TYR A 130 4.92 -12.58 -11.03
C TYR A 130 4.11 -12.62 -12.32
N GLY A 131 2.99 -11.85 -12.39
CA GLY A 131 2.14 -11.82 -13.58
C GLY A 131 1.51 -13.16 -13.92
N THR A 132 1.39 -14.07 -12.93
CA THR A 132 0.64 -15.30 -13.13
C THR A 132 -0.84 -14.96 -13.01
N ASP A 133 -1.55 -14.88 -14.14
CA ASP A 133 -3.01 -14.65 -14.25
C ASP A 133 -3.86 -15.76 -13.62
N THR A 134 -3.32 -16.53 -12.70
CA THR A 134 -4.06 -17.57 -11.97
C THR A 134 -4.40 -17.10 -10.56
N VAL A 135 -5.08 -15.96 -10.47
CA VAL A 135 -5.88 -15.68 -9.29
C VAL A 135 -7.17 -16.46 -9.51
N SER A 136 -7.29 -17.64 -8.90
CA SER A 136 -8.55 -18.33 -8.78
C SER A 136 -9.55 -17.38 -8.12
N ASP A 137 -10.80 -17.36 -8.59
CA ASP A 137 -11.89 -16.53 -8.05
C ASP A 137 -12.19 -16.76 -6.55
N GLU A 138 -11.50 -17.68 -5.90
CA GLU A 138 -11.59 -17.97 -4.47
C GLU A 138 -10.83 -16.96 -3.57
N ALA A 139 -10.06 -16.03 -4.14
CA ALA A 139 -9.45 -14.92 -3.39
C ALA A 139 -10.44 -13.83 -2.94
N GLU A 140 -11.76 -14.05 -3.10
CA GLU A 140 -12.82 -13.18 -2.58
C GLU A 140 -13.04 -13.25 -1.08
N LEU A 141 -12.18 -13.95 -0.32
CA LEU A 141 -12.35 -14.02 1.14
C LEU A 141 -12.17 -12.65 1.84
N TYR A 142 -11.65 -11.67 1.12
CA TYR A 142 -11.56 -10.29 1.60
C TYR A 142 -12.15 -9.36 0.55
N PRO A 143 -13.30 -8.70 0.84
CA PRO A 143 -13.89 -7.73 -0.07
C PRO A 143 -12.93 -6.52 -0.20
N THR A 144 -11.93 -6.67 -1.05
CA THR A 144 -11.21 -5.52 -1.56
C THR A 144 -12.11 -4.92 -2.61
N ASP A 145 -12.91 -3.90 -2.24
CA ASP A 145 -13.54 -3.06 -3.24
C ASP A 145 -12.46 -2.70 -4.26
N ARG A 146 -12.69 -3.14 -5.50
CA ARG A 146 -11.82 -2.82 -6.63
C ARG A 146 -11.88 -1.32 -6.88
N VAL A 147 -11.15 -0.56 -6.07
CA VAL A 147 -10.78 0.80 -6.46
C VAL A 147 -9.67 0.64 -7.48
N SER A 148 -10.07 0.42 -8.72
CA SER A 148 -9.19 0.50 -9.88
C SER A 148 -8.75 1.96 -10.01
N ILE A 149 -7.67 2.32 -9.30
CA ILE A 149 -7.00 3.59 -9.55
C ILE A 149 -6.21 3.40 -10.84
N ARG A 150 -6.84 3.63 -11.97
CA ARG A 150 -6.15 3.82 -13.25
C ARG A 150 -5.36 5.12 -13.12
N TYR A 151 -4.08 5.01 -12.82
CA TYR A 151 -3.15 6.11 -13.08
C TYR A 151 -3.03 6.25 -14.60
N GLY A 152 -3.81 7.17 -15.16
CA GLY A 152 -3.64 7.59 -16.55
C GLY A 152 -2.34 8.36 -16.69
N TYR A 153 -1.25 7.68 -17.03
CA TYR A 153 -0.11 8.34 -17.62
C TYR A 153 -0.52 8.80 -19.02
N ASN A 154 -0.98 10.04 -19.14
CA ASN A 154 -1.08 10.69 -20.43
C ASN A 154 0.36 10.89 -20.95
N LYS A 155 0.79 10.00 -21.84
CA LYS A 155 1.89 10.29 -22.74
C LYS A 155 1.47 11.51 -23.56
N HIS A 156 2.02 12.67 -23.27
CA HIS A 156 1.96 13.79 -24.18
C HIS A 156 2.66 13.38 -25.47
N ASN A 157 1.86 13.03 -26.48
CA ASN A 157 2.31 12.96 -27.86
C ASN A 157 2.57 14.41 -28.32
N THR A 158 3.81 14.83 -28.29
CA THR A 158 4.24 16.01 -29.01
C THR A 158 4.28 15.67 -30.50
N ASN A 159 3.13 15.76 -31.16
CA ASN A 159 3.09 15.80 -32.61
C ASN A 159 3.55 17.18 -33.04
N THR A 160 4.81 17.26 -33.47
CA THR A 160 5.35 18.39 -34.19
C THR A 160 4.68 18.48 -35.57
N THR A 161 3.74 19.37 -35.70
CA THR A 161 3.14 19.69 -36.99
C THR A 161 4.17 20.45 -37.84
N GLN A 162 4.74 19.76 -38.82
CA GLN A 162 5.51 20.42 -39.88
C GLN A 162 4.57 21.22 -40.77
N THR A 163 4.64 22.53 -40.67
CA THR A 163 3.97 23.44 -41.59
C THR A 163 4.77 23.45 -42.88
N GLN A 164 4.23 22.86 -43.94
CA GLN A 164 4.76 23.03 -45.29
C GLN A 164 4.39 24.43 -45.81
N HIS A 165 5.40 25.23 -46.04
CA HIS A 165 5.28 26.47 -46.85
C HIS A 165 5.13 26.08 -48.33
N ASN A 166 3.95 26.20 -48.87
CA ASN A 166 3.75 26.23 -50.31
C ASN A 166 4.00 27.67 -50.82
N SER A 167 5.11 27.84 -51.52
CA SER A 167 5.39 28.99 -52.34
C SER A 167 4.51 28.97 -53.59
N ILE A 168 3.63 29.93 -53.75
CA ILE A 168 2.97 30.20 -55.03
C ILE A 168 3.61 31.46 -55.64
N THR A 169 4.35 31.20 -56.71
CA THR A 169 4.81 32.22 -57.65
C THR A 169 3.66 32.64 -58.57
N LYS A 170 3.32 33.89 -58.52
CA LYS A 170 3.09 34.77 -59.71
C LYS A 170 2.88 36.19 -59.25
#